data_0a457eec7894caab8f38038f2e82e6d2
#
_entry.id   0a457eec7894caab8f38038f2e82e6d2
#
_cell.length_a   1.000
_cell.length_b   1.000
_cell.length_c   1.000
_cell.angle_alpha   90.00
_cell.angle_beta   90.00
_cell.angle_gamma   90.00
#
_symmetry.space_group_name_H-M   'P 1'
#
loop_
_entity.id
_entity.type
_entity.pdbx_description
1 polymer ?
#
loop_
_entity_poly.entity_id
_entity_poly.type
_entity_poly.pdbx_seq_one_letter_code
_entity_poly.pdbx_strand_id
1 'polypeptide(L)'
;MKAITPDLEYLSTRQSAKVLKVSLGTVQKMVELGELIAWKTRGGHRRILASSLDQQLARRKRAMRQKSTQNCIAMGIFRRAENSNELIESIQYWQLKVDMEVSVDSLEGLMKAVSITPDLIFLDALIPPVEQVHLIHYLSKNKDTQRIPILVDEGFIRLHPGVMGLADENTVGVRSQYPEALQEELENGLIDQNPLIIGYPATNPELETVLGDKNRHELLEPIFIQALNRKCA
;
A
#
# COMPACT_ATOMS: atom_id res chain seq x y z
N MET A 1 -13.86 -7.88 34.20
CA MET A 1 -13.51 -7.76 32.78
C MET A 1 -12.12 -7.17 32.67
N LYS A 2 -11.09 -7.94 32.35
CA LYS A 2 -9.75 -7.45 32.06
C LYS A 2 -9.77 -6.87 30.65
N ALA A 3 -9.53 -5.56 30.52
CA ALA A 3 -9.31 -4.93 29.20
C ALA A 3 -8.08 -5.58 28.56
N ILE A 4 -8.27 -6.17 27.39
CA ILE A 4 -7.18 -6.65 26.52
C ILE A 4 -6.56 -5.39 25.92
N THR A 5 -5.58 -4.82 26.60
CA THR A 5 -4.69 -3.83 25.97
C THR A 5 -3.82 -4.57 24.98
N PRO A 6 -3.76 -4.17 23.68
CA PRO A 6 -2.75 -4.72 22.77
C PRO A 6 -1.38 -4.49 23.39
N ASP A 7 -0.53 -5.49 23.33
CA ASP A 7 0.82 -5.48 23.90
C ASP A 7 1.66 -4.46 23.08
N LEU A 8 1.52 -3.17 23.41
CA LEU A 8 2.27 -2.09 22.80
C LEU A 8 3.70 -2.19 23.32
N GLU A 9 4.57 -2.76 22.54
CA GLU A 9 5.97 -2.90 22.88
C GLU A 9 6.65 -1.52 22.91
N TYR A 10 7.22 -1.17 24.05
CA TYR A 10 7.95 0.08 24.24
C TYR A 10 9.44 -0.17 24.52
N LEU A 11 10.28 0.57 23.83
CA LEU A 11 11.72 0.54 23.98
C LEU A 11 12.22 1.76 24.77
N SER A 12 13.31 1.59 25.52
CA SER A 12 14.01 2.72 26.11
C SER A 12 14.75 3.53 25.05
N THR A 13 15.05 4.81 25.33
CA THR A 13 15.85 5.67 24.42
C THR A 13 17.17 5.01 24.03
N ARG A 14 17.81 4.26 24.95
CA ARG A 14 19.08 3.56 24.69
C ARG A 14 18.90 2.36 23.74
N GLN A 15 17.84 1.59 23.91
CA GLN A 15 17.50 0.49 22.99
C GLN A 15 17.15 1.03 21.60
N SER A 16 16.31 2.07 21.53
CA SER A 16 15.94 2.74 20.29
C SER A 16 17.17 3.30 19.55
N ALA A 17 18.12 3.87 20.26
CA ALA A 17 19.39 4.35 19.69
C ALA A 17 20.22 3.24 19.05
N LYS A 18 20.25 2.06 19.69
CA LYS A 18 20.91 0.87 19.14
C LYS A 18 20.21 0.37 17.89
N VAL A 19 18.87 0.27 17.91
CA VAL A 19 18.07 -0.20 16.78
C VAL A 19 18.23 0.73 15.58
N LEU A 20 18.13 2.04 15.79
CA LEU A 20 18.29 3.06 14.74
C LEU A 20 19.75 3.32 14.35
N LYS A 21 20.74 2.76 15.07
CA LYS A 21 22.17 3.00 14.89
C LYS A 21 22.53 4.50 14.92
N VAL A 22 21.99 5.23 15.89
CA VAL A 22 22.22 6.67 16.09
C VAL A 22 22.56 6.98 17.54
N SER A 23 22.97 8.23 17.82
CA SER A 23 23.23 8.70 19.16
C SER A 23 21.94 8.83 20.00
N LEU A 24 22.08 8.81 21.32
CA LEU A 24 20.96 9.08 22.24
C LEU A 24 20.33 10.46 22.01
N GLY A 25 21.17 11.48 21.77
CA GLY A 25 20.72 12.83 21.46
C GLY A 25 19.92 12.90 20.16
N THR A 26 20.27 12.11 19.15
CA THR A 26 19.50 12.02 17.91
C THR A 26 18.10 11.45 18.16
N VAL A 27 18.00 10.38 18.96
CA VAL A 27 16.68 9.80 19.32
C VAL A 27 15.83 10.80 20.09
N GLN A 28 16.45 11.57 21.00
CA GLN A 28 15.73 12.61 21.76
C GLN A 28 15.18 13.69 20.83
N LYS A 29 15.99 14.16 19.89
CA LYS A 29 15.60 15.14 18.87
C LYS A 29 14.47 14.61 17.98
N MET A 30 14.53 13.35 17.57
CA MET A 30 13.45 12.71 16.78
C MET A 30 12.12 12.65 17.54
N VAL A 31 12.16 12.41 18.87
CA VAL A 31 10.97 12.47 19.71
C VAL A 31 10.44 13.90 19.82
N GLU A 32 11.31 14.90 19.96
CA GLU A 32 10.93 16.31 20.05
C GLU A 32 10.32 16.85 18.75
N LEU A 33 10.81 16.35 17.61
CA LEU A 33 10.27 16.65 16.26
C LEU A 33 9.00 15.85 15.91
N GLY A 34 8.55 14.93 16.79
CA GLY A 34 7.39 14.08 16.52
C GLY A 34 7.64 12.95 15.52
N GLU A 35 8.91 12.71 15.13
CA GLU A 35 9.29 11.61 14.23
C GLU A 35 9.22 10.24 14.92
N LEU A 36 9.32 10.20 16.25
CA LEU A 36 9.14 9.03 17.09
C LEU A 36 8.07 9.30 18.16
N ILE A 37 7.16 8.36 18.32
CA ILE A 37 6.13 8.43 19.36
C ILE A 37 6.70 7.94 20.68
N ALA A 38 6.66 8.78 21.71
CA ALA A 38 7.17 8.43 23.02
C ALA A 38 6.34 9.05 24.15
N TRP A 39 6.34 8.40 25.30
CA TRP A 39 5.80 8.94 26.54
C TRP A 39 6.85 8.96 27.65
N LYS A 40 6.67 9.83 28.65
CA LYS A 40 7.55 9.92 29.81
C LYS A 40 6.97 9.17 31.00
N THR A 41 7.78 8.34 31.65
CA THR A 41 7.43 7.75 32.95
C THR A 41 7.47 8.83 34.06
N ARG A 42 6.89 8.55 35.23
CA ARG A 42 7.01 9.41 36.40
C ARG A 42 8.46 9.76 36.80
N GLY A 43 9.40 8.83 36.52
CA GLY A 43 10.85 9.04 36.74
C GLY A 43 11.56 9.78 35.61
N GLY A 44 10.85 10.37 34.66
CA GLY A 44 11.43 11.16 33.58
C GLY A 44 12.01 10.34 32.39
N HIS A 45 11.98 9.02 32.47
CA HIS A 45 12.49 8.17 31.38
C HIS A 45 11.51 8.14 30.19
N ARG A 46 12.03 8.33 28.97
CA ARG A 46 11.25 8.20 27.73
C ARG A 46 11.07 6.74 27.36
N ARG A 47 9.86 6.36 27.00
CA ARG A 47 9.50 5.07 26.41
C ARG A 47 8.99 5.29 25.00
N ILE A 48 9.65 4.69 24.02
CA ILE A 48 9.42 4.92 22.60
C ILE A 48 8.65 3.72 22.05
N LEU A 49 7.58 4.00 21.32
CA LEU A 49 6.72 3.01 20.71
C LEU A 49 7.48 2.26 19.61
N ALA A 50 7.56 0.93 19.68
CA ALA A 50 8.31 0.09 18.74
C ALA A 50 7.86 0.29 17.29
N SER A 51 6.55 0.35 17.04
CA SER A 51 6.01 0.57 15.69
C SER A 51 6.48 1.89 15.07
N SER A 52 6.68 2.96 15.85
CA SER A 52 7.23 4.22 15.32
C SER A 52 8.71 4.12 14.95
N LEU A 53 9.45 3.22 15.59
CA LEU A 53 10.84 2.90 15.22
C LEU A 53 10.89 2.13 13.90
N ASP A 54 10.00 1.16 13.72
CA ASP A 54 9.92 0.37 12.49
C ASP A 54 9.57 1.27 11.29
N GLN A 55 8.65 2.21 11.46
CA GLN A 55 8.34 3.22 10.44
C GLN A 55 9.58 4.06 10.07
N GLN A 56 10.36 4.50 11.05
CA GLN A 56 11.58 5.27 10.78
C GLN A 56 12.67 4.43 10.08
N LEU A 57 12.79 3.15 10.42
CA LEU A 57 13.67 2.23 9.73
C LEU A 57 13.25 2.00 8.28
N ALA A 58 11.96 1.82 8.04
CA ALA A 58 11.41 1.69 6.70
C ALA A 58 11.67 2.95 5.86
N ARG A 59 11.42 4.15 6.41
CA ARG A 59 11.72 5.44 5.75
C ARG A 59 13.21 5.58 5.40
N ARG A 60 14.11 5.18 6.30
CA ARG A 60 15.56 5.21 6.04
C ARG A 60 15.98 4.20 4.97
N LYS A 61 15.48 2.97 5.04
CA LYS A 61 15.72 1.96 3.99
C LYS A 61 15.29 2.49 2.62
N ARG A 62 14.11 3.11 2.55
CA ARG A 62 13.59 3.72 1.33
C ARG A 62 14.50 4.85 0.81
N ALA A 63 14.87 5.80 1.66
CA ALA A 63 15.77 6.90 1.29
C ALA A 63 17.17 6.41 0.86
N MET A 64 17.68 5.34 1.46
CA MET A 64 18.94 4.72 1.04
C MET A 64 18.81 4.01 -0.31
N ARG A 65 17.71 3.30 -0.56
CA ARG A 65 17.44 2.65 -1.85
C ARG A 65 17.28 3.67 -2.97
N GLN A 66 16.60 4.78 -2.73
CA GLN A 66 16.48 5.88 -3.70
C GLN A 66 17.83 6.52 -4.06
N LYS A 67 18.83 6.44 -3.17
CA LYS A 67 20.18 6.97 -3.45
C LYS A 67 21.13 5.95 -4.10
N SER A 68 20.91 4.65 -3.90
CA SER A 68 21.88 3.63 -4.31
C SER A 68 21.53 2.86 -5.57
N THR A 69 20.26 2.72 -5.89
CA THR A 69 19.78 2.07 -7.13
C THR A 69 18.34 2.47 -7.38
N GLN A 70 18.00 2.74 -8.62
CA GLN A 70 16.65 3.08 -9.10
C GLN A 70 15.65 1.90 -9.00
N ASN A 71 15.71 1.09 -7.94
CA ASN A 71 14.78 -0.01 -7.76
C ASN A 71 13.48 0.51 -7.15
N CYS A 72 12.37 0.28 -7.84
CA CYS A 72 11.02 0.51 -7.35
C CYS A 72 10.68 -0.59 -6.35
N ILE A 73 10.12 -0.23 -5.17
CA ILE A 73 9.53 -1.18 -4.24
C ILE A 73 8.04 -1.25 -4.53
N ALA A 74 7.57 -2.40 -5.00
CA ALA A 74 6.16 -2.65 -5.20
C ALA A 74 5.61 -3.61 -4.14
N MET A 75 4.37 -3.39 -3.69
CA MET A 75 3.62 -4.32 -2.87
C MET A 75 2.52 -4.95 -3.71
N GLY A 76 2.59 -6.25 -3.91
CA GLY A 76 1.56 -7.02 -4.58
C GLY A 76 0.65 -7.72 -3.57
N ILE A 77 -0.66 -7.51 -3.67
CA ILE A 77 -1.67 -8.25 -2.90
C ILE A 77 -2.40 -9.15 -3.88
N PHE A 78 -2.33 -10.45 -3.64
CA PHE A 78 -2.86 -11.47 -4.54
C PHE A 78 -3.89 -12.35 -3.84
N ARG A 79 -4.78 -12.94 -4.62
CA ARG A 79 -5.70 -13.96 -4.14
C ARG A 79 -5.04 -15.34 -4.08
N ARG A 80 -4.08 -15.61 -4.96
CA ARG A 80 -3.40 -16.90 -5.11
C ARG A 80 -1.90 -16.71 -5.28
N ALA A 81 -1.12 -17.64 -4.73
CA ALA A 81 0.33 -17.61 -4.84
C ALA A 81 0.82 -17.79 -6.29
N GLU A 82 0.08 -18.56 -7.11
CA GLU A 82 0.41 -18.80 -8.51
C GLU A 82 0.48 -17.50 -9.29
N ASN A 83 -0.54 -16.61 -9.13
CA ASN A 83 -0.58 -15.32 -9.82
C ASN A 83 0.59 -14.40 -9.42
N SER A 84 0.99 -14.46 -8.16
CA SER A 84 2.15 -13.68 -7.70
C SER A 84 3.45 -14.16 -8.32
N ASN A 85 3.61 -15.48 -8.47
CA ASN A 85 4.80 -16.08 -9.07
C ASN A 85 4.93 -15.69 -10.55
N GLU A 86 3.83 -15.74 -11.31
CA GLU A 86 3.80 -15.33 -12.71
C GLU A 86 4.24 -13.87 -12.87
N LEU A 87 3.74 -12.96 -12.03
CA LEU A 87 4.16 -11.56 -12.10
C LEU A 87 5.62 -11.38 -11.69
N ILE A 88 6.10 -12.06 -10.65
CA ILE A 88 7.50 -12.01 -10.22
C ILE A 88 8.44 -12.49 -11.33
N GLU A 89 8.09 -13.60 -11.98
CA GLU A 89 8.88 -14.10 -13.11
C GLU A 89 8.95 -13.08 -14.25
N SER A 90 7.84 -12.42 -14.56
CA SER A 90 7.77 -11.40 -15.62
C SER A 90 8.61 -10.16 -15.31
N ILE A 91 8.57 -9.70 -14.06
CA ILE A 91 9.34 -8.54 -13.59
C ILE A 91 10.86 -8.74 -13.80
N GLN A 92 11.35 -9.98 -13.79
CA GLN A 92 12.78 -10.26 -14.02
C GLN A 92 13.25 -9.85 -15.42
N TYR A 93 12.35 -9.82 -16.39
CA TYR A 93 12.63 -9.45 -17.78
C TYR A 93 12.43 -7.95 -18.06
N TRP A 94 11.86 -7.20 -17.11
CA TRP A 94 11.61 -5.77 -17.28
C TRP A 94 12.92 -4.95 -17.24
N GLN A 95 12.91 -3.82 -17.92
CA GLN A 95 13.98 -2.83 -17.80
C GLN A 95 13.87 -2.08 -16.45
N LEU A 96 12.64 -1.86 -15.99
CA LEU A 96 12.37 -1.32 -14.67
C LEU A 96 12.79 -2.31 -13.58
N LYS A 97 13.69 -1.90 -12.71
CA LYS A 97 14.09 -2.72 -11.56
C LYS A 97 13.06 -2.60 -10.44
N VAL A 98 12.32 -3.68 -10.21
CA VAL A 98 11.26 -3.76 -9.21
C VAL A 98 11.61 -4.80 -8.15
N ASP A 99 11.59 -4.36 -6.89
CA ASP A 99 11.60 -5.24 -5.71
C ASP A 99 10.14 -5.48 -5.32
N MET A 100 9.58 -6.64 -5.65
CA MET A 100 8.19 -6.99 -5.35
C MET A 100 8.10 -7.69 -4.00
N GLU A 101 7.43 -7.05 -3.04
CA GLU A 101 6.93 -7.71 -1.81
C GLU A 101 5.53 -8.25 -2.08
N VAL A 102 5.25 -9.47 -1.61
CA VAL A 102 3.99 -10.16 -1.92
C VAL A 102 3.26 -10.56 -0.65
N SER A 103 1.93 -10.48 -0.70
CA SER A 103 1.02 -11.12 0.25
C SER A 103 -0.14 -11.79 -0.50
N VAL A 104 -0.55 -12.95 -0.04
CA VAL A 104 -1.76 -13.66 -0.51
C VAL A 104 -2.94 -13.49 0.45
N ASP A 105 -2.77 -12.70 1.48
CA ASP A 105 -3.80 -12.28 2.43
C ASP A 105 -3.93 -10.76 2.39
N SER A 106 -5.16 -10.28 2.22
CA SER A 106 -5.44 -8.84 2.05
C SER A 106 -5.14 -8.03 3.30
N LEU A 107 -5.39 -8.58 4.49
CA LEU A 107 -5.11 -7.89 5.75
C LEU A 107 -3.60 -7.84 6.00
N GLU A 108 -2.89 -8.93 5.80
CA GLU A 108 -1.42 -8.97 5.87
C GLU A 108 -0.82 -7.98 4.86
N GLY A 109 -1.33 -7.99 3.62
CA GLY A 109 -0.91 -7.07 2.55
C GLY A 109 -1.10 -5.61 2.93
N LEU A 110 -2.25 -5.27 3.51
CA LEU A 110 -2.52 -3.93 4.03
C LEU A 110 -1.52 -3.52 5.11
N MET A 111 -1.29 -4.39 6.10
CA MET A 111 -0.33 -4.14 7.19
C MET A 111 1.10 -3.97 6.67
N LYS A 112 1.52 -4.82 5.74
CA LYS A 112 2.82 -4.71 5.07
C LYS A 112 2.94 -3.41 4.27
N ALA A 113 1.92 -3.02 3.49
CA ALA A 113 1.93 -1.78 2.72
C ALA A 113 2.13 -0.55 3.61
N VAL A 114 1.45 -0.49 4.77
CA VAL A 114 1.64 0.58 5.76
C VAL A 114 3.06 0.56 6.35
N SER A 115 3.59 -0.62 6.66
CA SER A 115 4.92 -0.78 7.27
C SER A 115 6.05 -0.43 6.32
N ILE A 116 6.03 -0.94 5.08
CA ILE A 116 7.12 -0.76 4.11
C ILE A 116 6.98 0.53 3.31
N THR A 117 5.75 1.12 3.25
CA THR A 117 5.43 2.28 2.43
C THR A 117 6.00 2.17 1.01
N PRO A 118 5.49 1.25 0.18
CA PRO A 118 6.04 0.95 -1.14
C PRO A 118 5.93 2.15 -2.09
N ASP A 119 6.57 2.04 -3.25
CA ASP A 119 6.43 3.05 -4.29
C ASP A 119 5.15 2.86 -5.10
N LEU A 120 4.62 1.64 -5.10
CA LEU A 120 3.44 1.23 -5.84
C LEU A 120 2.75 0.06 -5.12
N ILE A 121 1.42 -0.01 -5.20
CA ILE A 121 0.61 -1.15 -4.73
C ILE A 121 -0.11 -1.76 -5.94
N PHE A 122 -0.01 -3.07 -6.08
CA PHE A 122 -0.70 -3.84 -7.11
C PHE A 122 -1.77 -4.73 -6.44
N LEU A 123 -3.01 -4.63 -6.89
CA LEU A 123 -4.12 -5.48 -6.45
C LEU A 123 -4.48 -6.47 -7.55
N ASP A 124 -4.42 -7.77 -7.23
CA ASP A 124 -4.80 -8.84 -8.15
C ASP A 124 -6.30 -8.76 -8.52
N ALA A 125 -6.61 -8.93 -9.80
CA ALA A 125 -7.97 -8.96 -10.34
C ALA A 125 -8.87 -10.04 -9.68
N LEU A 126 -8.30 -11.11 -9.14
CA LEU A 126 -9.02 -12.19 -8.47
C LEU A 126 -9.42 -11.88 -7.03
N ILE A 127 -8.95 -10.78 -6.45
CA ILE A 127 -9.44 -10.32 -5.14
C ILE A 127 -10.92 -9.94 -5.29
N PRO A 128 -11.82 -10.41 -4.39
CA PRO A 128 -13.23 -10.05 -4.45
C PRO A 128 -13.43 -8.52 -4.49
N PRO A 129 -14.37 -8.00 -5.31
CA PRO A 129 -14.56 -6.55 -5.46
C PRO A 129 -14.77 -5.79 -4.16
N VAL A 130 -15.57 -6.33 -3.23
CA VAL A 130 -15.80 -5.72 -1.91
C VAL A 130 -14.50 -5.59 -1.12
N GLU A 131 -13.65 -6.60 -1.19
CA GLU A 131 -12.35 -6.63 -0.51
C GLU A 131 -11.38 -5.61 -1.16
N GLN A 132 -11.38 -5.48 -2.49
CA GLN A 132 -10.60 -4.45 -3.19
C GLN A 132 -11.03 -3.04 -2.78
N VAL A 133 -12.34 -2.77 -2.66
CA VAL A 133 -12.87 -1.48 -2.20
C VAL A 133 -12.39 -1.17 -0.79
N HIS A 134 -12.44 -2.14 0.13
CA HIS A 134 -11.92 -1.96 1.49
C HIS A 134 -10.43 -1.65 1.52
N LEU A 135 -9.61 -2.39 0.75
CA LEU A 135 -8.18 -2.14 0.65
C LEU A 135 -7.89 -0.71 0.16
N ILE A 136 -8.53 -0.30 -0.94
CA ILE A 136 -8.37 1.03 -1.52
C ILE A 136 -8.76 2.11 -0.51
N HIS A 137 -9.91 1.93 0.16
CA HIS A 137 -10.40 2.86 1.16
C HIS A 137 -9.41 3.05 2.32
N TYR A 138 -8.94 1.95 2.94
CA TYR A 138 -7.99 2.04 4.05
C TYR A 138 -6.64 2.62 3.63
N LEU A 139 -6.13 2.23 2.46
CA LEU A 139 -4.87 2.75 1.91
C LEU A 139 -4.96 4.25 1.61
N SER A 140 -6.09 4.71 1.08
CA SER A 140 -6.35 6.12 0.76
C SER A 140 -6.49 7.01 1.99
N LYS A 141 -7.05 6.50 3.08
CA LYS A 141 -7.20 7.25 4.34
C LYS A 141 -5.96 7.25 5.23
N ASN A 142 -5.06 6.31 5.05
CA ASN A 142 -3.85 6.22 5.86
C ASN A 142 -2.80 7.24 5.39
N LYS A 143 -2.29 8.06 6.30
CA LYS A 143 -1.31 9.13 6.03
C LYS A 143 -0.03 8.67 5.34
N ASP A 144 0.41 7.44 5.61
CA ASP A 144 1.64 6.90 5.07
C ASP A 144 1.46 6.27 3.68
N THR A 145 0.22 5.88 3.30
CA THR A 145 -0.08 5.20 2.03
C THR A 145 -0.95 6.01 1.08
N GLN A 146 -1.64 7.08 1.51
CA GLN A 146 -2.59 7.86 0.71
C GLN A 146 -2.01 8.44 -0.60
N ARG A 147 -0.68 8.57 -0.69
CA ARG A 147 0.02 9.08 -1.88
C ARG A 147 0.69 7.98 -2.70
N ILE A 148 0.44 6.72 -2.37
CA ILE A 148 1.01 5.59 -3.10
C ILE A 148 0.04 5.22 -4.22
N PRO A 149 0.51 5.14 -5.48
CA PRO A 149 -0.34 4.69 -6.57
C PRO A 149 -0.78 3.25 -6.36
N ILE A 150 -2.07 2.99 -6.65
CA ILE A 150 -2.70 1.68 -6.53
C ILE A 150 -3.11 1.24 -7.93
N LEU A 151 -2.56 0.13 -8.38
CA LEU A 151 -2.96 -0.51 -9.63
C LEU A 151 -4.10 -1.49 -9.38
N VAL A 152 -5.16 -1.35 -10.13
CA VAL A 152 -6.35 -2.20 -10.07
C VAL A 152 -6.77 -2.63 -11.47
N ASP A 153 -7.50 -3.72 -11.56
CA ASP A 153 -8.03 -4.21 -12.83
C ASP A 153 -9.02 -3.22 -13.45
N GLU A 154 -8.94 -2.98 -14.77
CA GLU A 154 -9.87 -2.08 -15.48
C GLU A 154 -11.31 -2.59 -15.45
N GLY A 155 -11.52 -3.91 -15.38
CA GLY A 155 -12.84 -4.50 -15.22
C GLY A 155 -13.44 -4.12 -13.88
N PHE A 156 -12.63 -4.12 -12.80
CA PHE A 156 -13.05 -3.63 -11.49
C PHE A 156 -13.46 -2.15 -11.55
N ILE A 157 -12.65 -1.29 -12.17
CA ILE A 157 -12.96 0.16 -12.30
C ILE A 157 -14.28 0.37 -13.04
N ARG A 158 -14.51 -0.36 -14.13
CA ARG A 158 -15.76 -0.26 -14.92
C ARG A 158 -17.00 -0.66 -14.12
N LEU A 159 -16.87 -1.65 -13.25
CA LEU A 159 -17.97 -2.10 -12.38
C LEU A 159 -18.17 -1.20 -11.15
N HIS A 160 -17.13 -0.49 -10.73
CA HIS A 160 -17.11 0.33 -9.51
C HIS A 160 -16.59 1.76 -9.78
N PRO A 161 -17.24 2.54 -10.67
CA PRO A 161 -16.75 3.87 -11.04
C PRO A 161 -16.67 4.85 -9.87
N GLY A 162 -17.48 4.66 -8.81
CA GLY A 162 -17.41 5.45 -7.57
C GLY A 162 -16.07 5.39 -6.86
N VAL A 163 -15.29 4.32 -7.04
CA VAL A 163 -13.93 4.21 -6.49
C VAL A 163 -12.96 5.21 -7.12
N MET A 164 -13.26 5.63 -8.36
CA MET A 164 -12.46 6.63 -9.10
C MET A 164 -12.96 8.07 -8.92
N GLY A 165 -13.97 8.31 -8.07
CA GLY A 165 -14.67 9.59 -8.02
C GLY A 165 -15.49 9.91 -9.28
N LEU A 166 -15.70 8.94 -10.15
CA LEU A 166 -16.45 9.09 -11.42
C LEU A 166 -17.90 8.63 -11.29
N ALA A 167 -18.51 8.76 -10.09
CA ALA A 167 -19.89 8.31 -9.85
C ALA A 167 -20.88 9.21 -10.60
N ASP A 168 -21.34 8.76 -11.75
CA ASP A 168 -22.52 9.31 -12.43
C ASP A 168 -23.80 8.83 -11.74
N GLU A 169 -24.91 9.62 -11.85
CA GLU A 169 -26.23 9.32 -11.27
C GLU A 169 -26.81 7.96 -11.70
N ASN A 170 -26.31 7.35 -12.77
CA ASN A 170 -26.72 6.05 -13.28
C ASN A 170 -26.10 4.83 -12.54
N THR A 171 -25.21 5.03 -11.57
CA THR A 171 -24.50 3.96 -10.86
C THR A 171 -25.29 3.41 -9.64
N VAL A 172 -26.54 3.84 -9.45
CA VAL A 172 -27.38 3.51 -8.28
C VAL A 172 -27.59 2.00 -8.09
N GLY A 173 -27.58 1.20 -9.15
CA GLY A 173 -27.83 -0.25 -9.07
C GLY A 173 -26.70 -1.08 -8.48
N VAL A 174 -25.45 -0.59 -8.48
CA VAL A 174 -24.27 -1.33 -7.98
C VAL A 174 -24.05 -1.05 -6.49
N ARG A 175 -24.56 0.07 -5.99
CA ARG A 175 -24.39 0.51 -4.59
C ARG A 175 -25.01 -0.44 -3.56
N SER A 176 -26.10 -1.13 -3.90
CA SER A 176 -26.78 -2.05 -2.98
C SER A 176 -25.96 -3.30 -2.59
N GLN A 177 -24.85 -3.55 -3.26
CA GLN A 177 -23.97 -4.69 -2.98
C GLN A 177 -22.96 -4.41 -1.87
N TYR A 178 -22.82 -3.15 -1.42
CA TYR A 178 -21.89 -2.78 -0.37
C TYR A 178 -22.56 -2.64 1.00
N PRO A 179 -21.84 -2.90 2.11
CA PRO A 179 -22.31 -2.57 3.45
C PRO A 179 -22.70 -1.09 3.56
N GLU A 180 -23.75 -0.78 4.32
CA GLU A 180 -24.29 0.59 4.45
C GLU A 180 -23.23 1.66 4.77
N ALA A 181 -22.28 1.34 5.64
CA ALA A 181 -21.19 2.25 5.99
C ALA A 181 -20.29 2.62 4.80
N LEU A 182 -20.08 1.70 3.85
CA LEU A 182 -19.33 1.96 2.62
C LEU A 182 -20.16 2.67 1.57
N GLN A 183 -21.48 2.45 1.55
CA GLN A 183 -22.38 3.16 0.65
C GLN A 183 -22.39 4.66 0.98
N GLU A 184 -22.50 5.00 2.27
CA GLU A 184 -22.50 6.39 2.74
C GLU A 184 -21.16 7.11 2.45
N GLU A 185 -20.03 6.40 2.55
CA GLU A 185 -18.71 6.95 2.20
C GLU A 185 -18.48 7.12 0.71
N LEU A 186 -19.00 6.20 -0.12
CA LEU A 186 -19.03 6.32 -1.58
C LEU A 186 -19.95 7.47 -2.05
N GLU A 187 -21.05 7.73 -1.34
CA GLU A 187 -21.98 8.83 -1.62
C GLU A 187 -21.39 10.19 -1.25
N ASN A 188 -20.62 10.26 -0.19
CA ASN A 188 -19.98 11.48 0.28
C ASN A 188 -18.71 11.86 -0.49
N GLY A 189 -18.36 11.13 -1.56
CA GLY A 189 -17.18 11.42 -2.37
C GLY A 189 -15.86 11.33 -1.58
N LEU A 190 -15.84 10.60 -0.46
CA LEU A 190 -14.66 10.50 0.41
C LEU A 190 -13.50 9.72 -0.22
N ILE A 191 -13.77 9.03 -1.32
CA ILE A 191 -12.75 8.41 -2.18
C ILE A 191 -12.28 9.41 -3.26
N ASP A 192 -12.93 10.55 -3.36
CA ASP A 192 -12.79 11.59 -4.40
C ASP A 192 -11.39 12.25 -4.47
N GLN A 193 -10.47 11.91 -3.58
CA GLN A 193 -9.17 12.55 -3.50
C GLN A 193 -7.98 11.61 -3.71
N ASN A 194 -8.18 10.40 -4.24
CA ASN A 194 -7.03 9.59 -4.59
C ASN A 194 -6.76 9.60 -6.11
N PRO A 195 -6.02 10.60 -6.61
CA PRO A 195 -5.67 10.73 -8.04
C PRO A 195 -4.73 9.62 -8.52
N LEU A 196 -4.42 8.63 -7.67
CA LEU A 196 -3.37 7.65 -7.88
C LEU A 196 -3.90 6.24 -8.12
N ILE A 197 -5.21 6.05 -8.32
CA ILE A 197 -5.75 4.76 -8.80
C ILE A 197 -5.56 4.69 -10.31
N ILE A 198 -4.93 3.61 -10.77
CA ILE A 198 -4.57 3.39 -12.18
C ILE A 198 -5.07 2.02 -12.60
N GLY A 199 -5.83 1.97 -13.70
CA GLY A 199 -6.27 0.71 -14.29
C GLY A 199 -5.15 -0.02 -15.02
N TYR A 200 -5.09 -1.34 -14.86
CA TYR A 200 -4.35 -2.21 -15.76
C TYR A 200 -5.33 -3.09 -16.56
N PRO A 201 -4.95 -3.54 -17.79
CA PRO A 201 -5.84 -4.29 -18.65
C PRO A 201 -6.39 -5.53 -17.95
N ALA A 202 -7.72 -5.67 -18.01
CA ALA A 202 -8.41 -6.84 -17.48
C ALA A 202 -7.87 -8.12 -18.12
N THR A 203 -7.79 -9.16 -17.31
CA THR A 203 -7.66 -10.52 -17.79
C THR A 203 -8.94 -10.87 -18.54
N ASN A 204 -8.97 -10.62 -19.83
CA ASN A 204 -10.07 -11.11 -20.65
C ASN A 204 -9.69 -12.53 -21.13
N PRO A 205 -10.42 -13.59 -20.73
CA PRO A 205 -10.19 -14.94 -21.21
C PRO A 205 -10.19 -15.04 -22.75
N GLU A 206 -10.93 -14.15 -23.43
CA GLU A 206 -10.94 -14.07 -24.89
C GLU A 206 -9.66 -13.46 -25.47
N LEU A 207 -8.97 -12.59 -24.73
CA LEU A 207 -7.67 -12.03 -25.11
C LEU A 207 -6.51 -12.99 -24.81
N GLU A 208 -6.62 -13.84 -23.79
CA GLU A 208 -5.64 -14.91 -23.53
C GLU A 208 -5.52 -15.89 -24.70
N THR A 209 -6.61 -16.14 -25.42
CA THR A 209 -6.60 -16.99 -26.63
C THR A 209 -5.96 -16.32 -27.84
N VAL A 210 -5.88 -15.00 -27.90
CA VAL A 210 -5.37 -14.23 -29.06
C VAL A 210 -3.92 -13.76 -28.86
N LEU A 211 -3.50 -13.42 -27.62
CA LEU A 211 -2.22 -12.77 -27.36
C LEU A 211 -1.17 -13.66 -26.67
N GLY A 212 -1.50 -14.86 -26.22
CA GLY A 212 -0.58 -15.74 -25.48
C GLY A 212 0.00 -15.09 -24.20
N ASP A 213 0.23 -15.88 -23.16
CA ASP A 213 0.62 -15.44 -21.80
C ASP A 213 1.79 -14.45 -21.71
N LYS A 214 2.71 -14.46 -22.67
CA LYS A 214 3.90 -13.59 -22.66
C LYS A 214 3.59 -12.09 -22.83
N ASN A 215 2.54 -11.75 -23.57
CA ASN A 215 2.24 -10.33 -23.86
C ASN A 215 1.52 -9.60 -22.72
N ARG A 216 0.87 -10.30 -21.80
CA ARG A 216 0.17 -9.69 -20.68
C ARG A 216 1.13 -8.94 -19.75
N HIS A 217 2.26 -9.53 -19.47
CA HIS A 217 3.24 -8.97 -18.54
C HIS A 217 4.05 -7.83 -19.16
N GLU A 218 4.23 -7.84 -20.50
CA GLU A 218 4.84 -6.73 -21.22
C GLU A 218 4.00 -5.43 -21.14
N LEU A 219 2.67 -5.57 -21.01
CA LEU A 219 1.77 -4.42 -20.86
C LEU A 219 1.80 -3.81 -19.45
N LEU A 220 2.23 -4.54 -18.43
CA LEU A 220 2.28 -4.03 -17.06
C LEU A 220 3.48 -3.13 -16.80
N GLU A 221 4.63 -3.36 -17.42
CA GLU A 221 5.82 -2.53 -17.22
C GLU A 221 5.58 -1.04 -17.53
N PRO A 222 5.00 -0.65 -18.69
CA PRO A 222 4.67 0.74 -18.98
C PRO A 222 3.71 1.35 -17.95
N ILE A 223 2.76 0.56 -17.43
CA ILE A 223 1.78 1.01 -16.43
C ILE A 223 2.47 1.26 -15.08
N PHE A 224 3.41 0.39 -14.67
CA PHE A 224 4.23 0.61 -13.49
C PHE A 224 5.06 1.90 -13.62
N ILE A 225 5.69 2.13 -14.78
CA ILE A 225 6.44 3.37 -15.07
C ILE A 225 5.52 4.59 -15.00
N GLN A 226 4.33 4.52 -15.57
CA GLN A 226 3.35 5.61 -15.52
C GLN A 226 2.92 5.91 -14.08
N ALA A 227 2.65 4.87 -13.28
CA ALA A 227 2.26 5.02 -11.90
C ALA A 227 3.35 5.70 -11.06
N LEU A 228 4.60 5.30 -11.24
CA LEU A 228 5.74 5.90 -10.56
C LEU A 228 5.95 7.37 -10.93
N ASN A 229 5.75 7.73 -12.19
CA ASN A 229 5.86 9.11 -12.67
C ASN A 229 4.78 10.01 -12.06
N ARG A 230 3.54 9.51 -11.87
CA ARG A 230 2.46 10.28 -11.21
C ARG A 230 2.73 10.56 -9.73
N LYS A 231 3.49 9.70 -9.05
CA LYS A 231 3.88 9.92 -7.65
C LYS A 231 4.86 11.10 -7.50
N CYS A 232 5.63 11.38 -8.52
CA CYS A 232 6.68 12.42 -8.50
C CYS A 232 6.17 13.80 -8.97
N ALA A 233 4.96 13.87 -9.52
CA ALA A 233 4.31 15.11 -9.97
C ALA A 233 3.46 15.71 -8.86
#